data_37d06635d1022b9f953f2df36a363744
#
_entry.id   37d06635d1022b9f953f2df36a363744
#
_cell.length_a   1.000
_cell.length_b   1.000
_cell.length_c   1.000
_cell.angle_alpha   90.00
_cell.angle_beta   90.00
_cell.angle_gamma   90.00
#
_symmetry.space_group_name_H-M   'P 1'
#
loop_
_entity.id
_entity.type
_entity.pdbx_description
1 polymer ?
#
loop_
_entity_poly.entity_id
_entity_poly.type
_entity_poly.pdbx_seq_one_letter_code
_entity_poly.pdbx_strand_id
1 'polypeptide(L)' 'FLALDFSVSREENVISLQVENFEESAWFLLRTNGEEVVSVDGGEYVKLEKDAYLIQALKEQVSIGLEPDSELYYHGGVK' A
#
# COMPACT_ATOMS: atom_id res chain seq x y z
N PHE A 1 -2.70 -21.36 14.14
CA PHE A 1 -1.92 -20.36 13.41
C PHE A 1 -1.91 -20.63 11.92
N LEU A 2 -2.18 -19.65 11.16
CA LEU A 2 -2.26 -19.79 9.72
C LEU A 2 -1.28 -18.86 9.06
N ALA A 3 -0.34 -19.40 8.34
CA ALA A 3 0.60 -18.61 7.58
C ALA A 3 -0.02 -18.23 6.26
N LEU A 4 -0.05 -16.95 5.98
CA LEU A 4 -0.62 -16.45 4.75
C LEU A 4 0.51 -16.21 3.76
N ASP A 5 0.45 -16.88 2.64
CA ASP A 5 1.44 -16.68 1.59
C ASP A 5 1.02 -15.52 0.71
N PHE A 6 1.93 -14.63 0.47
CA PHE A 6 1.63 -13.50 -0.39
C PHE A 6 2.91 -13.04 -1.10
N SER A 7 2.71 -12.38 -2.22
CA SER A 7 3.80 -11.83 -3.01
C SER A 7 3.60 -10.33 -3.13
N VAL A 8 4.69 -9.61 -3.01
CA VAL A 8 4.66 -8.15 -3.14
C VAL A 8 5.67 -7.75 -4.19
N SER A 9 5.24 -6.93 -5.12
CA SER A 9 6.16 -6.35 -6.08
C SER A 9 5.84 -4.87 -6.22
N ARG A 10 6.82 -4.12 -6.61
CA ARG A 10 6.64 -2.69 -6.77
C ARG A 10 7.17 -2.27 -8.11
N GLU A 11 6.39 -1.45 -8.80
CA GLU A 11 6.76 -0.91 -10.09
C GLU A 11 6.46 0.58 -10.07
N GLU A 12 7.50 1.38 -10.00
CA GLU A 12 7.36 2.83 -9.91
C GLU A 12 6.53 3.20 -8.69
N ASN A 13 5.34 3.72 -8.90
CA ASN A 13 4.50 4.19 -7.80
C ASN A 13 3.35 3.25 -7.51
N VAL A 14 3.45 2.01 -7.92
CA VAL A 14 2.39 1.04 -7.70
C VAL A 14 2.97 -0.20 -7.03
N ILE A 15 2.36 -0.58 -5.92
CA ILE A 15 2.70 -1.81 -5.24
C ILE A 15 1.61 -2.82 -5.57
N SER A 16 2.02 -3.98 -6.07
CA SER A 16 1.10 -5.07 -6.37
C SER A 16 1.24 -6.12 -5.29
N LEU A 17 0.13 -6.47 -4.69
CA LEU A 17 0.07 -7.44 -3.62
C LEU A 17 -0.82 -8.59 -4.08
N GLN A 18 -0.29 -9.79 -4.06
CA GLN A 18 -1.05 -10.97 -4.42
C GLN A 18 -1.07 -11.93 -3.25
N VAL A 19 -2.26 -12.31 -2.84
CA VAL A 19 -2.47 -13.16 -1.67
C VAL A 19 -2.88 -14.54 -2.16
N GLU A 20 -2.16 -15.55 -1.69
CA GLU A 20 -2.51 -16.92 -2.03
C GLU A 20 -3.41 -17.49 -0.97
N ASN A 21 -4.28 -18.40 -1.38
CA ASN A 21 -5.26 -19.02 -0.48
C ASN A 21 -6.14 -17.96 0.18
N PHE A 22 -6.46 -16.94 -0.59
CA PHE A 22 -7.32 -15.87 -0.11
C PHE A 22 -8.74 -16.39 0.12
N GLU A 23 -9.34 -16.04 1.25
CA GLU A 23 -10.70 -16.47 1.55
C GLU A 23 -11.66 -15.31 1.56
N GLU A 24 -11.58 -14.46 2.55
CA GLU A 24 -12.51 -13.35 2.65
C GLU A 24 -11.79 -12.01 2.67
N SER A 25 -10.84 -11.89 3.56
CA SER A 25 -10.07 -10.66 3.66
C SER A 25 -8.77 -10.96 4.36
N ALA A 26 -7.82 -10.07 4.15
CA ALA A 26 -6.52 -10.18 4.80
C ALA A 26 -6.04 -8.78 5.11
N TRP A 27 -5.32 -8.64 6.21
CA TRP A 27 -4.84 -7.35 6.66
C TRP A 27 -3.32 -7.32 6.57
N PHE A 28 -2.81 -6.20 6.10
CA PHE A 28 -1.37 -6.01 5.95
C PHE A 28 -0.99 -4.66 6.47
N LEU A 29 0.18 -4.59 7.08
CA LEU A 29 0.73 -3.33 7.51
C LEU A 29 1.74 -2.88 6.46
N LEU A 30 1.47 -1.74 5.85
CA LEU A 30 2.35 -1.19 4.84
C LEU A 30 3.10 -0.03 5.45
N ARG A 31 4.42 -0.10 5.41
CA ARG A 31 5.25 1.01 5.84
C ARG A 31 5.84 1.66 4.62
N THR A 32 5.63 2.95 4.52
CA THR A 32 6.15 3.72 3.40
C THR A 32 7.36 4.51 3.87
N ASN A 33 8.04 5.07 2.91
CA ASN A 33 9.23 5.84 3.21
C ASN A 33 8.98 7.29 2.80
N GLY A 34 7.96 7.88 3.40
CA GLY A 34 7.58 9.24 3.08
C GLY A 34 6.61 9.34 1.93
N GLU A 35 6.16 8.22 1.41
CA GLU A 35 5.19 8.23 0.33
C GLU A 35 3.79 8.09 0.90
N GLU A 36 2.84 8.56 0.14
CA GLU A 36 1.46 8.57 0.58
C GLU A 36 0.64 7.62 -0.27
N VAL A 37 -0.19 6.81 0.38
CA VAL A 37 -1.10 5.94 -0.34
C VAL A 37 -2.28 6.80 -0.81
N VAL A 38 -2.52 6.79 -2.11
CA VAL A 38 -3.60 7.60 -2.68
C VAL A 38 -4.72 6.76 -3.23
N SER A 39 -4.49 5.48 -3.44
CA SER A 39 -5.53 4.61 -3.95
C SER A 39 -5.20 3.17 -3.62
N VAL A 40 -6.25 2.36 -3.46
CA VAL A 40 -6.12 0.93 -3.28
C VAL A 40 -7.19 0.28 -4.13
N ASP A 41 -6.77 -0.56 -5.07
CA ASP A 41 -7.68 -1.30 -5.92
C ASP A 41 -7.73 -2.74 -5.45
N GLY A 42 -8.90 -3.23 -5.15
CA GLY A 42 -9.07 -4.58 -4.62
C GLY A 42 -9.08 -4.63 -3.12
N GLY A 43 -9.15 -3.47 -2.45
CA GLY A 43 -9.19 -3.44 -1.01
C GLY A 43 -9.42 -2.05 -0.49
N GLU A 44 -9.11 -1.86 0.78
CA GLU A 44 -9.27 -0.58 1.44
C GLU A 44 -8.03 -0.30 2.26
N TYR A 45 -7.89 0.93 2.70
CA TYR A 45 -6.74 1.31 3.49
C TYR A 45 -7.12 2.34 4.54
N VAL A 46 -6.35 2.33 5.62
CA VAL A 46 -6.49 3.31 6.70
C VAL A 46 -5.09 3.80 7.03
N LYS A 47 -4.94 5.11 7.11
CA LYS A 47 -3.66 5.70 7.47
C LYS A 47 -3.54 5.66 9.00
N LEU A 48 -2.50 5.01 9.50
CA LEU A 48 -2.28 4.90 10.92
C LEU A 48 -1.32 5.96 11.41
N GLU A 49 -0.23 6.14 10.68
CA GLU A 49 0.79 7.13 11.02
C GLU A 49 1.32 7.69 9.71
N LYS A 50 2.28 8.57 9.83
CA LYS A 50 2.83 9.22 8.66
C LYS A 50 3.36 8.23 7.63
N ASP A 51 4.00 7.17 8.10
CA ASP A 51 4.61 6.20 7.21
C ASP A 51 3.99 4.82 7.34
N ALA A 52 2.81 4.72 7.93
CA ALA A 52 2.22 3.41 8.18
C ALA A 52 0.76 3.41 7.78
N TYR A 53 0.40 2.40 7.03
CA TYR A 53 -0.96 2.22 6.56
C TYR A 53 -1.41 0.80 6.83
N LEU A 54 -2.67 0.65 7.16
CA LEU A 54 -3.28 -0.65 7.29
C LEU A 54 -4.06 -0.92 6.01
N ILE A 55 -3.69 -1.99 5.33
CA ILE A 55 -4.29 -2.36 4.05
C ILE A 55 -5.15 -3.56 4.26
N GLN A 56 -6.41 -3.46 3.86
CA GLN A 56 -7.31 -4.60 3.89
C GLN A 56 -7.51 -5.10 2.47
N ALA A 57 -7.05 -6.31 2.22
CA ALA A 57 -7.24 -6.95 0.92
C ALA A 57 -8.61 -7.59 0.90
N LEU A 58 -9.44 -7.19 -0.05
CA LEU A 58 -10.77 -7.75 -0.23
C LEU A 58 -10.82 -8.66 -1.44
N LYS A 59 -9.73 -8.74 -2.17
CA LYS A 59 -9.56 -9.65 -3.30
C LYS A 59 -8.18 -10.23 -3.20
N GLU A 60 -7.94 -11.29 -3.96
CA GLU A 60 -6.63 -11.91 -3.90
C GLU A 60 -5.56 -11.08 -4.56
N GLN A 61 -5.93 -10.09 -5.35
CA GLN A 61 -4.96 -9.19 -5.96
C GLN A 61 -5.33 -7.76 -5.62
N VAL A 62 -4.34 -7.03 -5.10
CA VAL A 62 -4.54 -5.65 -4.66
C VAL A 62 -3.45 -4.80 -5.28
N SER A 63 -3.85 -3.65 -5.79
CA SER A 63 -2.92 -2.68 -6.33
C SER A 63 -2.98 -1.42 -5.47
N ILE A 64 -1.83 -0.97 -5.00
CA ILE A 64 -1.74 0.18 -4.11
C ILE A 64 -0.99 1.28 -4.84
N GLY A 65 -1.68 2.39 -5.06
CA GLY A 65 -1.07 3.54 -5.71
C GLY A 65 -0.45 4.46 -4.68
N LEU A 66 0.77 4.87 -4.95
CA LEU A 66 1.53 5.74 -4.05
C LEU A 66 1.81 7.06 -4.71
N GLU A 67 2.05 8.05 -3.88
CA GLU A 67 2.45 9.37 -4.35
C GLU A 67 3.67 9.79 -3.54
N PRO A 68 4.72 10.25 -4.18
CA PRO A 68 5.90 10.71 -3.44
C PRO A 68 5.53 11.85 -2.53
N ASP A 69 6.39 12.11 -1.56
CA ASP A 69 6.18 13.21 -0.63
C ASP A 69 6.18 14.52 -1.41
N SER A 70 4.99 14.98 -1.74
CA SER A 70 4.87 16.18 -2.55
C SER A 70 5.30 17.42 -1.79
N GLU A 71 5.29 17.36 -0.49
CA GLU A 71 5.75 18.49 0.30
C GLU A 71 7.23 18.74 0.09
N LEU A 72 8.02 17.70 0.15
CA LEU A 72 9.45 17.83 -0.09
C LEU A 72 9.73 18.30 -1.49
N TYR A 73 9.05 17.73 -2.44
CA TYR A 73 9.20 18.10 -3.82
C TYR A 73 8.78 19.55 -4.06
N TYR A 74 7.70 19.93 -3.39
CA TYR A 74 7.16 21.27 -3.54
C TYR A 74 8.16 22.33 -3.05
N HIS A 75 8.79 22.07 -1.94
CA HIS A 75 9.78 23.01 -1.42
C HIS A 75 10.92 23.20 -2.40
N GLY A 76 11.34 22.15 -3.02
CA GLY A 76 12.37 22.25 -4.02
C GLY A 76 11.93 23.06 -5.21
N GLY A 77 10.68 22.94 -5.59
CA GLY A 77 10.16 23.63 -6.74
C GLY A 77 9.94 25.10 -6.48
N VAL A 78 9.68 25.45 -5.24
CA VAL A 78 9.38 26.85 -4.94
C VAL A 78 10.62 27.72 -4.98
N LYS A 79 11.76 27.14 -4.72
CA LYS A 79 13.01 27.90 -4.80
C LYS A 79 13.43 28.11 -6.22
#